data_6bd247e6b62eea8bb1556043ca342ad9
#
_entry.id   6bd247e6b62eea8bb1556043ca342ad9
#
_cell.length_a   1.000
_cell.length_b   1.000
_cell.length_c   1.000
_cell.angle_alpha   90.00
_cell.angle_beta   90.00
_cell.angle_gamma   90.00
#
_symmetry.space_group_name_H-M   'P 1'
#
loop_
_entity.id
_entity.type
_entity.pdbx_description
1 polymer ?
#
loop_
_entity_poly.entity_id
_entity_poly.type
_entity_poly.pdbx_seq_one_letter_code
_entity_poly.pdbx_strand_id
1 'polypeptide(L)'
;MVNRFCAVVALIAVSPVALPAQEGLLVVAHGAGLEWNDRVRETVAQVKWDGPVALAFLMGQEKETAGWNAAVEKLTAQGAQRIVVVPLMVSSYGSHYRQIRYYAGELTELPAELASHDHGTHVAPNVPMRVTAALDDAPELAAALGARWAELDEVDRRRPLLLVAHGPNDSADAVKWIAHIGEVSEGLRARTRSDLHVALLRDDAPPEVRKAAVAAMRDTVLAMAERAADSVVAMPVMISSGSITRVKIPADLDGLPIRYRAEPLAPRVELARWIERSAKESAARDGATHPHQVGVHSH
;
A
#
# COMPACT_ATOMS: atom_id res chain seq x y z
N MET A 1 -68.50 24.57 -43.71
CA MET A 1 -67.04 24.84 -43.52
C MET A 1 -66.63 24.21 -42.21
N VAL A 2 -65.92 23.06 -42.25
CA VAL A 2 -65.46 22.35 -41.04
C VAL A 2 -63.97 22.57 -40.89
N ASN A 3 -63.58 23.32 -39.89
CA ASN A 3 -62.19 23.66 -39.57
C ASN A 3 -61.55 22.48 -38.81
N ARG A 4 -60.62 21.75 -39.45
CA ARG A 4 -59.83 20.72 -38.78
C ARG A 4 -58.58 21.34 -38.17
N PHE A 5 -58.56 21.43 -36.86
CA PHE A 5 -57.32 21.76 -36.09
C PHE A 5 -56.46 20.48 -36.04
N CYS A 6 -55.29 20.49 -36.68
CA CYS A 6 -54.23 19.50 -36.45
C CYS A 6 -53.43 19.94 -35.20
N ALA A 7 -53.52 19.16 -34.13
CA ALA A 7 -52.65 19.31 -32.98
C ALA A 7 -51.31 18.60 -33.27
N VAL A 8 -50.25 19.36 -33.36
CA VAL A 8 -48.88 18.81 -33.43
C VAL A 8 -48.42 18.54 -32.00
N VAL A 9 -48.31 17.25 -31.66
CA VAL A 9 -47.71 16.80 -30.39
C VAL A 9 -46.20 16.73 -30.59
N ALA A 10 -45.45 17.69 -30.02
CA ALA A 10 -43.98 17.65 -29.98
C ALA A 10 -43.55 16.62 -28.92
N LEU A 11 -42.98 15.49 -29.34
CA LEU A 11 -42.30 14.56 -28.47
C LEU A 11 -40.97 15.18 -28.05
N ILE A 12 -40.86 15.62 -26.80
CA ILE A 12 -39.60 16.02 -26.20
C ILE A 12 -38.84 14.73 -25.85
N ALA A 13 -37.81 14.39 -26.64
CA ALA A 13 -36.88 13.32 -26.35
C ALA A 13 -36.00 13.77 -25.15
N VAL A 14 -36.29 13.28 -23.96
CA VAL A 14 -35.40 13.45 -22.79
C VAL A 14 -34.24 12.47 -22.99
N SER A 15 -33.07 12.98 -23.41
CA SER A 15 -31.84 12.20 -23.42
C SER A 15 -31.52 11.77 -21.99
N PRO A 16 -31.29 10.48 -21.74
CA PRO A 16 -30.85 10.02 -20.42
C PRO A 16 -29.49 10.67 -20.09
N VAL A 17 -29.44 11.47 -19.05
CA VAL A 17 -28.18 11.93 -18.47
C VAL A 17 -27.50 10.67 -17.92
N ALA A 18 -26.43 10.23 -18.58
CA ALA A 18 -25.62 9.14 -18.07
C ALA A 18 -25.03 9.58 -16.71
N LEU A 19 -25.46 8.92 -15.64
CA LEU A 19 -24.82 9.10 -14.32
C LEU A 19 -23.33 8.77 -14.45
N PRO A 20 -22.44 9.53 -13.82
CA PRO A 20 -21.02 9.19 -13.83
C PRO A 20 -20.84 7.78 -13.30
N ALA A 21 -19.98 7.00 -13.97
CA ALA A 21 -19.70 5.61 -13.58
C ALA A 21 -19.23 5.59 -12.12
N GLN A 22 -19.94 4.84 -11.28
CA GLN A 22 -19.59 4.74 -9.86
C GLN A 22 -18.25 4.00 -9.70
N GLU A 23 -17.30 4.66 -9.07
CA GLU A 23 -15.95 4.13 -8.89
C GLU A 23 -15.80 3.50 -7.51
N GLY A 24 -15.45 2.21 -7.49
CA GLY A 24 -15.14 1.47 -6.27
C GLY A 24 -13.68 1.63 -5.86
N LEU A 25 -13.42 1.64 -4.56
CA LEU A 25 -12.08 1.62 -3.98
C LEU A 25 -11.81 0.24 -3.38
N LEU A 26 -10.80 -0.45 -3.90
CA LEU A 26 -10.29 -1.70 -3.35
C LEU A 26 -8.93 -1.47 -2.69
N VAL A 27 -8.89 -1.50 -1.37
CA VAL A 27 -7.61 -1.52 -0.64
C VAL A 27 -7.15 -2.96 -0.51
N VAL A 28 -5.90 -3.26 -0.90
CA VAL A 28 -5.34 -4.61 -0.83
C VAL A 28 -4.14 -4.61 0.09
N ALA A 29 -4.17 -5.46 1.12
CA ALA A 29 -3.08 -5.63 2.07
C ALA A 29 -2.57 -7.08 2.06
N HIS A 30 -1.37 -7.30 2.56
CA HIS A 30 -0.77 -8.62 2.63
C HIS A 30 -1.66 -9.62 3.39
N GLY A 31 -2.13 -9.23 4.58
CA GLY A 31 -2.88 -10.12 5.47
C GLY A 31 -1.96 -11.01 6.32
N ALA A 32 -2.40 -11.33 7.52
CA ALA A 32 -1.72 -12.24 8.44
C ALA A 32 -2.71 -12.80 9.49
N GLY A 33 -2.40 -12.71 10.79
CA GLY A 33 -3.32 -13.03 11.88
C GLY A 33 -4.34 -11.92 12.14
N LEU A 34 -5.35 -12.21 12.95
CA LEU A 34 -6.49 -11.30 13.19
C LEU A 34 -6.04 -9.91 13.67
N GLU A 35 -5.16 -9.82 14.66
CA GLU A 35 -4.70 -8.53 15.19
C GLU A 35 -3.98 -7.68 14.11
N TRP A 36 -3.21 -8.33 13.22
CA TRP A 36 -2.59 -7.66 12.08
C TRP A 36 -3.65 -7.06 11.16
N ASN A 37 -4.66 -7.86 10.83
CA ASN A 37 -5.74 -7.49 9.93
C ASN A 37 -6.62 -6.38 10.54
N ASP A 38 -6.89 -6.42 11.84
CA ASP A 38 -7.70 -5.41 12.54
C ASP A 38 -7.07 -4.02 12.47
N ARG A 39 -5.76 -3.90 12.65
CA ARG A 39 -5.04 -2.62 12.49
C ARG A 39 -5.18 -2.05 11.07
N VAL A 40 -5.18 -2.92 10.06
CA VAL A 40 -5.43 -2.52 8.67
C VAL A 40 -6.88 -2.09 8.49
N ARG A 41 -7.86 -2.81 9.07
CA ARG A 41 -9.27 -2.40 9.06
C ARG A 41 -9.48 -1.03 9.69
N GLU A 42 -8.84 -0.77 10.84
CA GLU A 42 -8.88 0.53 11.51
C GLU A 42 -8.33 1.65 10.60
N THR A 43 -7.28 1.37 9.82
CA THR A 43 -6.77 2.33 8.82
C THR A 43 -7.80 2.58 7.73
N VAL A 44 -8.35 1.52 7.13
CA VAL A 44 -9.31 1.62 6.03
C VAL A 44 -10.63 2.26 6.47
N ALA A 45 -11.04 2.07 7.72
CA ALA A 45 -12.23 2.71 8.29
C ALA A 45 -12.11 4.25 8.39
N GLN A 46 -10.91 4.81 8.34
CA GLN A 46 -10.65 6.24 8.32
C GLN A 46 -10.69 6.85 6.92
N VAL A 47 -10.72 6.03 5.86
CA VAL A 47 -10.69 6.48 4.46
C VAL A 47 -12.00 7.13 4.07
N LYS A 48 -11.93 8.32 3.46
CA LYS A 48 -13.07 9.05 2.91
C LYS A 48 -13.11 8.87 1.40
N TRP A 49 -14.11 8.14 0.93
CA TRP A 49 -14.37 7.86 -0.48
C TRP A 49 -15.84 7.97 -0.80
N ASP A 50 -16.19 8.57 -1.94
CA ASP A 50 -17.60 8.83 -2.30
C ASP A 50 -18.30 7.60 -2.90
N GLY A 51 -17.56 6.53 -3.19
CA GLY A 51 -18.06 5.27 -3.72
C GLY A 51 -17.98 4.12 -2.72
N PRO A 52 -18.29 2.88 -3.17
CA PRO A 52 -18.12 1.70 -2.33
C PRO A 52 -16.64 1.44 -2.04
N VAL A 53 -16.37 0.95 -0.81
CA VAL A 53 -15.03 0.61 -0.34
C VAL A 53 -15.00 -0.85 0.10
N ALA A 54 -13.95 -1.57 -0.32
CA ALA A 54 -13.64 -2.90 0.17
C ALA A 54 -12.15 -3.03 0.54
N LEU A 55 -11.89 -3.97 1.44
CA LEU A 55 -10.55 -4.39 1.83
C LEU A 55 -10.37 -5.85 1.45
N ALA A 56 -9.24 -6.17 0.84
CA ALA A 56 -8.83 -7.54 0.55
C ALA A 56 -7.50 -7.89 1.22
N PHE A 57 -7.40 -9.14 1.70
CA PHE A 57 -6.16 -9.73 2.15
C PHE A 57 -5.67 -10.79 1.15
N LEU A 58 -4.39 -10.72 0.78
CA LEU A 58 -3.78 -11.69 -0.14
C LEU A 58 -3.49 -13.03 0.55
N MET A 59 -3.23 -12.98 1.84
CA MET A 59 -2.75 -14.11 2.64
C MET A 59 -3.36 -14.10 4.03
N GLY A 60 -2.96 -15.09 4.84
CA GLY A 60 -3.34 -15.17 6.23
C GLY A 60 -4.69 -15.82 6.48
N GLN A 61 -5.17 -15.71 7.71
CA GLN A 61 -6.36 -16.44 8.19
C GLN A 61 -7.66 -16.06 7.48
N GLU A 62 -7.74 -14.86 6.92
CA GLU A 62 -8.97 -14.33 6.31
C GLU A 62 -8.91 -14.24 4.79
N LYS A 63 -7.90 -14.85 4.13
CA LYS A 63 -7.77 -14.81 2.68
C LYS A 63 -8.99 -15.37 1.93
N GLU A 64 -9.69 -16.34 2.52
CA GLU A 64 -10.87 -16.98 1.91
C GLU A 64 -12.15 -16.14 2.10
N THR A 65 -12.31 -15.47 3.24
CA THR A 65 -13.52 -14.74 3.60
C THR A 65 -13.46 -13.25 3.28
N ALA A 66 -12.26 -12.69 3.24
CA ALA A 66 -11.99 -11.29 2.94
C ALA A 66 -10.82 -11.15 1.92
N GLY A 67 -10.73 -12.07 0.97
CA GLY A 67 -9.73 -12.03 -0.10
C GLY A 67 -10.20 -11.24 -1.32
N TRP A 68 -9.40 -11.29 -2.37
CA TRP A 68 -9.60 -10.55 -3.62
C TRP A 68 -10.99 -10.74 -4.23
N ASN A 69 -11.41 -12.01 -4.48
CA ASN A 69 -12.67 -12.29 -5.15
C ASN A 69 -13.88 -11.76 -4.36
N ALA A 70 -13.91 -12.01 -3.04
CA ALA A 70 -14.99 -11.53 -2.17
C ALA A 70 -15.07 -10.00 -2.13
N ALA A 71 -13.93 -9.32 -2.13
CA ALA A 71 -13.88 -7.85 -2.13
C ALA A 71 -14.36 -7.27 -3.47
N VAL A 72 -13.96 -7.86 -4.61
CA VAL A 72 -14.42 -7.44 -5.94
C VAL A 72 -15.91 -7.67 -6.09
N GLU A 73 -16.42 -8.86 -5.68
CA GLU A 73 -17.84 -9.16 -5.69
C GLU A 73 -18.66 -8.16 -4.86
N LYS A 74 -18.17 -7.82 -3.65
CA LYS A 74 -18.79 -6.80 -2.80
C LYS A 74 -18.88 -5.45 -3.50
N LEU A 75 -17.79 -4.97 -4.13
CA LEU A 75 -17.79 -3.68 -4.82
C LEU A 75 -18.74 -3.66 -6.02
N THR A 76 -18.74 -4.70 -6.84
CA THR A 76 -19.62 -4.80 -8.00
C THR A 76 -21.10 -4.93 -7.61
N ALA A 77 -21.41 -5.69 -6.55
CA ALA A 77 -22.76 -5.76 -5.97
C ALA A 77 -23.25 -4.42 -5.42
N GLN A 78 -22.34 -3.54 -5.01
CA GLN A 78 -22.63 -2.17 -4.58
C GLN A 78 -22.65 -1.15 -5.74
N GLY A 79 -22.58 -1.62 -6.99
CA GLY A 79 -22.72 -0.80 -8.19
C GLY A 79 -21.42 -0.21 -8.75
N ALA A 80 -20.24 -0.65 -8.27
CA ALA A 80 -18.97 -0.21 -8.85
C ALA A 80 -18.88 -0.68 -10.31
N GLN A 81 -18.68 0.28 -11.23
CA GLN A 81 -18.49 0.04 -12.65
C GLN A 81 -17.01 0.10 -13.07
N ARG A 82 -16.17 0.64 -12.19
CA ARG A 82 -14.70 0.66 -12.25
C ARG A 82 -14.16 0.55 -10.85
N ILE A 83 -12.94 0.03 -10.71
CA ILE A 83 -12.30 -0.15 -9.41
C ILE A 83 -10.89 0.43 -9.44
N VAL A 84 -10.61 1.36 -8.52
CA VAL A 84 -9.23 1.74 -8.19
C VAL A 84 -8.72 0.79 -7.12
N VAL A 85 -7.60 0.16 -7.40
CA VAL A 85 -6.93 -0.77 -6.48
C VAL A 85 -5.74 -0.07 -5.83
N VAL A 86 -5.75 0.06 -4.52
CA VAL A 86 -4.66 0.68 -3.74
C VAL A 86 -3.96 -0.39 -2.93
N PRO A 87 -2.71 -0.77 -3.30
CA PRO A 87 -1.92 -1.76 -2.56
C PRO A 87 -1.37 -1.15 -1.26
N LEU A 88 -1.98 -1.44 -0.12
CA LEU A 88 -1.47 -0.99 1.19
C LEU A 88 -0.22 -1.80 1.57
N MET A 89 0.87 -1.45 0.93
CA MET A 89 2.21 -2.03 1.04
C MET A 89 3.27 -0.94 1.13
N VAL A 90 4.43 -1.27 1.70
CA VAL A 90 5.54 -0.31 1.85
C VAL A 90 6.14 0.04 0.50
N SER A 91 6.20 -0.90 -0.45
CA SER A 91 6.85 -0.67 -1.74
C SER A 91 6.17 -1.40 -2.89
N SER A 92 6.22 -0.80 -4.08
CA SER A 92 5.81 -1.37 -5.37
C SER A 92 6.82 -2.40 -5.92
N TYR A 93 7.96 -2.55 -5.28
CA TYR A 93 9.02 -3.46 -5.71
C TYR A 93 8.99 -4.75 -4.89
N GLY A 94 8.23 -5.73 -5.37
CA GLY A 94 8.10 -7.03 -4.73
C GLY A 94 7.04 -7.90 -5.39
N SER A 95 7.05 -9.21 -5.10
CA SER A 95 6.18 -10.20 -5.71
C SER A 95 4.70 -9.94 -5.45
N HIS A 96 4.33 -9.59 -4.23
CA HIS A 96 2.93 -9.33 -3.88
C HIS A 96 2.34 -8.10 -4.56
N TYR A 97 3.13 -7.05 -4.82
CA TYR A 97 2.67 -5.93 -5.64
C TYR A 97 2.42 -6.38 -7.10
N ARG A 98 3.34 -7.17 -7.67
CA ARG A 98 3.16 -7.76 -9.00
C ARG A 98 1.96 -8.73 -9.04
N GLN A 99 1.70 -9.48 -7.95
CA GLN A 99 0.50 -10.32 -7.81
C GLN A 99 -0.80 -9.51 -7.89
N ILE A 100 -0.87 -8.36 -7.21
CA ILE A 100 -2.03 -7.46 -7.28
C ILE A 100 -2.25 -6.99 -8.72
N ARG A 101 -1.19 -6.60 -9.42
CA ARG A 101 -1.28 -6.19 -10.82
C ARG A 101 -1.74 -7.33 -11.75
N TYR A 102 -1.30 -8.56 -11.48
CA TYR A 102 -1.80 -9.74 -12.18
C TYR A 102 -3.30 -9.97 -11.90
N TYR A 103 -3.73 -9.86 -10.65
CA TYR A 103 -5.14 -10.00 -10.29
C TYR A 103 -6.03 -8.92 -10.90
N ALA A 104 -5.52 -7.72 -11.05
CA ALA A 104 -6.20 -6.61 -11.71
C ALA A 104 -6.20 -6.71 -13.25
N GLY A 105 -5.51 -7.69 -13.84
CA GLY A 105 -5.39 -7.86 -15.29
C GLY A 105 -4.36 -6.97 -15.98
N GLU A 106 -3.49 -6.27 -15.21
CA GLU A 106 -2.41 -5.45 -15.77
C GLU A 106 -1.18 -6.28 -16.17
N LEU A 107 -1.03 -7.48 -15.65
CA LEU A 107 0.02 -8.44 -16.00
C LEU A 107 -0.62 -9.73 -16.49
N THR A 108 0.03 -10.38 -17.45
CA THR A 108 -0.44 -11.64 -18.06
C THR A 108 0.00 -12.88 -17.29
N GLU A 109 1.02 -12.75 -16.43
CA GLU A 109 1.59 -13.87 -15.71
C GLU A 109 1.74 -13.55 -14.22
N LEU A 110 1.47 -14.54 -13.37
CA LEU A 110 1.76 -14.48 -11.94
C LEU A 110 3.29 -14.54 -11.74
N PRO A 111 3.86 -13.76 -10.79
CA PRO A 111 5.26 -13.88 -10.43
C PRO A 111 5.67 -15.32 -10.11
N ALA A 112 6.78 -15.78 -10.71
CA ALA A 112 7.21 -17.18 -10.61
C ALA A 112 7.48 -17.62 -9.15
N GLU A 113 7.97 -16.71 -8.31
CA GLU A 113 8.20 -16.93 -6.88
C GLU A 113 6.90 -17.18 -6.09
N LEU A 114 5.74 -16.80 -6.64
CA LEU A 114 4.43 -17.04 -6.03
C LEU A 114 3.73 -18.28 -6.60
N ALA A 115 4.20 -18.83 -7.72
CA ALA A 115 3.54 -19.96 -8.38
C ALA A 115 3.48 -21.25 -7.52
N SER A 116 4.39 -21.39 -6.56
CA SER A 116 4.41 -22.52 -5.62
C SER A 116 3.51 -22.35 -4.40
N HIS A 117 2.94 -21.16 -4.20
CA HIS A 117 2.03 -20.89 -3.09
C HIS A 117 0.60 -21.03 -3.57
N ASP A 118 -0.25 -21.62 -2.74
CA ASP A 118 -1.70 -21.65 -3.00
C ASP A 118 -2.27 -20.25 -2.73
N HIS A 119 -2.46 -19.49 -3.80
CA HIS A 119 -3.09 -18.16 -3.74
C HIS A 119 -4.59 -18.20 -3.95
N GLY A 120 -5.19 -19.42 -3.97
CA GLY A 120 -6.60 -19.61 -4.27
C GLY A 120 -6.93 -19.38 -5.74
N THR A 121 -8.20 -19.64 -6.10
CA THR A 121 -8.67 -19.39 -7.46
C THR A 121 -8.86 -17.89 -7.67
N HIS A 122 -8.07 -17.31 -8.57
CA HIS A 122 -8.29 -15.94 -9.04
C HIS A 122 -9.35 -15.92 -10.13
N VAL A 123 -10.37 -15.10 -9.97
CA VAL A 123 -11.37 -14.82 -11.00
C VAL A 123 -10.98 -13.51 -11.68
N ALA A 124 -10.85 -13.57 -13.02
CA ALA A 124 -10.58 -12.36 -13.81
C ALA A 124 -11.66 -11.31 -13.56
N PRO A 125 -11.29 -10.04 -13.35
CA PRO A 125 -12.27 -8.99 -13.08
C PRO A 125 -13.18 -8.78 -14.28
N ASN A 126 -14.48 -8.63 -14.00
CA ASN A 126 -15.50 -8.30 -15.02
C ASN A 126 -15.72 -6.77 -15.15
N VAL A 127 -14.99 -5.97 -14.41
CA VAL A 127 -14.98 -4.51 -14.46
C VAL A 127 -13.55 -4.00 -14.62
N PRO A 128 -13.35 -2.86 -15.32
CA PRO A 128 -12.02 -2.27 -15.44
C PRO A 128 -11.41 -1.96 -14.09
N MET A 129 -10.15 -2.32 -13.92
CA MET A 129 -9.37 -2.06 -12.71
C MET A 129 -8.11 -1.28 -13.04
N ARG A 130 -7.64 -0.48 -12.07
CA ARG A 130 -6.36 0.20 -12.14
C ARG A 130 -5.66 0.12 -10.79
N VAL A 131 -4.41 -0.32 -10.81
CA VAL A 131 -3.56 -0.43 -9.62
C VAL A 131 -2.73 0.85 -9.46
N THR A 132 -2.78 1.46 -8.28
CA THR A 132 -1.88 2.57 -7.94
C THR A 132 -0.52 2.04 -7.52
N ALA A 133 0.48 2.93 -7.42
CA ALA A 133 1.71 2.60 -6.70
C ALA A 133 1.42 2.27 -5.23
N ALA A 134 2.31 1.53 -4.57
CA ALA A 134 2.34 1.37 -3.12
C ALA A 134 2.82 2.66 -2.42
N LEU A 135 3.17 2.60 -1.14
CA LEU A 135 3.66 3.79 -0.40
C LEU A 135 4.94 4.36 -1.01
N ASP A 136 5.89 3.51 -1.38
CA ASP A 136 7.17 3.91 -2.00
C ASP A 136 7.80 5.14 -1.32
N ASP A 137 7.89 6.26 -2.05
CA ASP A 137 8.40 7.56 -1.64
C ASP A 137 7.30 8.57 -1.26
N ALA A 138 6.09 8.07 -0.96
CA ALA A 138 4.95 8.94 -0.65
C ALA A 138 5.22 9.86 0.55
N PRO A 139 4.82 11.14 0.48
CA PRO A 139 5.01 12.10 1.59
C PRO A 139 4.26 11.69 2.86
N GLU A 140 3.19 10.91 2.75
CA GLU A 140 2.47 10.37 3.91
C GLU A 140 3.29 9.30 4.65
N LEU A 141 4.16 8.53 3.97
CA LEU A 141 5.09 7.64 4.66
C LEU A 141 6.11 8.45 5.47
N ALA A 142 6.65 9.54 4.89
CA ALA A 142 7.52 10.47 5.62
C ALA A 142 6.81 11.05 6.84
N ALA A 143 5.54 11.46 6.70
CA ALA A 143 4.73 12.00 7.79
C ALA A 143 4.49 10.96 8.89
N ALA A 144 4.15 9.71 8.54
CA ALA A 144 3.94 8.62 9.48
C ALA A 144 5.22 8.27 10.26
N LEU A 145 6.36 8.21 9.59
CA LEU A 145 7.67 7.99 10.24
C LEU A 145 8.02 9.16 11.16
N GLY A 146 7.77 10.39 10.70
CA GLY A 146 7.98 11.61 11.51
C GLY A 146 7.12 11.65 12.77
N ALA A 147 5.84 11.25 12.66
CA ALA A 147 4.94 11.16 13.80
C ALA A 147 5.42 10.12 14.82
N ARG A 148 5.80 8.92 14.36
CA ARG A 148 6.36 7.87 15.23
C ARG A 148 7.65 8.30 15.93
N TRP A 149 8.54 8.99 15.21
CA TRP A 149 9.75 9.53 15.81
C TRP A 149 9.43 10.58 16.88
N ALA A 150 8.43 11.43 16.66
CA ALA A 150 8.02 12.45 17.61
C ALA A 150 7.40 11.85 18.91
N GLU A 151 6.84 10.65 18.85
CA GLU A 151 6.31 9.91 20.01
C GLU A 151 7.40 9.27 20.87
N LEU A 152 8.64 9.19 20.39
CA LEU A 152 9.77 8.72 21.19
C LEU A 152 10.05 9.70 22.34
N ASP A 153 10.58 9.19 23.44
CA ASP A 153 11.08 10.04 24.50
C ASP A 153 12.28 10.90 24.05
N GLU A 154 12.59 11.94 24.80
CA GLU A 154 13.64 12.89 24.42
C GLU A 154 15.04 12.23 24.31
N VAL A 155 15.29 11.21 25.11
CA VAL A 155 16.56 10.48 25.10
C VAL A 155 16.69 9.68 23.82
N ASP A 156 15.64 8.95 23.41
CA ASP A 156 15.65 8.15 22.19
C ASP A 156 15.70 9.04 20.93
N ARG A 157 15.05 10.20 20.94
CA ARG A 157 15.14 11.15 19.81
C ARG A 157 16.53 11.71 19.53
N ARG A 158 17.45 11.63 20.49
CA ARG A 158 18.84 12.08 20.32
C ARG A 158 19.77 10.99 19.81
N ARG A 159 19.31 9.73 19.75
CA ARG A 159 20.09 8.58 19.32
C ARG A 159 20.09 8.42 17.80
N PRO A 160 21.08 7.71 17.27
CA PRO A 160 21.03 7.23 15.89
C PRO A 160 19.77 6.41 15.64
N LEU A 161 19.22 6.47 14.41
CA LEU A 161 17.99 5.79 14.02
C LEU A 161 18.24 4.76 12.94
N LEU A 162 17.88 3.51 13.21
CA LEU A 162 17.80 2.43 12.23
C LEU A 162 16.36 2.19 11.84
N LEU A 163 16.02 2.34 10.56
CA LEU A 163 14.75 1.93 9.99
C LEU A 163 14.89 0.52 9.44
N VAL A 164 14.02 -0.40 9.89
CA VAL A 164 14.06 -1.82 9.50
C VAL A 164 12.82 -2.18 8.70
N ALA A 165 12.98 -2.52 7.42
CA ALA A 165 11.90 -2.96 6.56
C ALA A 165 12.03 -4.44 6.19
N HIS A 166 10.93 -5.05 5.71
CA HIS A 166 10.93 -6.45 5.28
C HIS A 166 11.90 -6.68 4.12
N GLY A 167 11.78 -5.87 3.09
CA GLY A 167 12.54 -6.01 1.85
C GLY A 167 12.03 -7.14 0.93
N PRO A 168 12.37 -7.09 -0.35
CA PRO A 168 12.01 -8.09 -1.35
C PRO A 168 13.07 -9.22 -1.44
N ASN A 169 12.73 -10.29 -2.15
CA ASN A 169 13.68 -11.38 -2.44
C ASN A 169 14.69 -10.99 -3.51
N ASP A 170 14.31 -10.16 -4.47
CA ASP A 170 15.18 -9.67 -5.54
C ASP A 170 16.12 -8.57 -5.06
N SER A 171 17.38 -8.61 -5.53
CA SER A 171 18.41 -7.66 -5.09
C SER A 171 18.29 -6.29 -5.77
N ALA A 172 17.83 -6.22 -7.01
CA ALA A 172 17.60 -4.95 -7.68
C ALA A 172 16.37 -4.22 -7.10
N ASP A 173 15.32 -4.96 -6.75
CA ASP A 173 14.19 -4.44 -6.00
C ASP A 173 14.61 -3.95 -4.60
N ALA A 174 15.53 -4.66 -3.92
CA ALA A 174 16.04 -4.26 -2.60
C ALA A 174 16.72 -2.88 -2.63
N VAL A 175 17.47 -2.58 -3.68
CA VAL A 175 18.09 -1.24 -3.88
C VAL A 175 17.03 -0.15 -3.93
N LYS A 176 15.89 -0.41 -4.62
CA LYS A 176 14.78 0.56 -4.72
C LYS A 176 14.07 0.76 -3.39
N TRP A 177 13.87 -0.31 -2.61
CA TRP A 177 13.32 -0.19 -1.26
C TRP A 177 14.15 0.71 -0.37
N ILE A 178 15.48 0.51 -0.37
CA ILE A 178 16.41 1.33 0.42
C ILE A 178 16.37 2.79 -0.04
N ALA A 179 16.36 3.03 -1.36
CA ALA A 179 16.31 4.36 -1.93
C ALA A 179 15.04 5.12 -1.51
N HIS A 180 13.86 4.52 -1.69
CA HIS A 180 12.58 5.15 -1.35
C HIS A 180 12.45 5.41 0.17
N ILE A 181 12.77 4.41 1.01
CA ILE A 181 12.74 4.62 2.46
C ILE A 181 13.78 5.66 2.88
N GLY A 182 14.95 5.69 2.25
CA GLY A 182 15.98 6.71 2.45
C GLY A 182 15.46 8.11 2.13
N GLU A 183 14.81 8.29 0.98
CA GLU A 183 14.25 9.57 0.51
C GLU A 183 13.19 10.11 1.47
N VAL A 184 12.18 9.31 1.84
CA VAL A 184 11.14 9.74 2.80
C VAL A 184 11.68 10.01 4.20
N SER A 185 12.89 9.53 4.50
CA SER A 185 13.53 9.69 5.80
C SER A 185 14.45 10.92 5.90
N GLU A 186 14.67 11.67 4.81
CA GLU A 186 15.58 12.83 4.82
C GLU A 186 15.19 13.87 5.86
N GLY A 187 13.90 14.11 6.06
CA GLY A 187 13.40 15.01 7.11
C GLY A 187 13.72 14.51 8.53
N LEU A 188 13.81 13.20 8.74
CA LEU A 188 14.26 12.60 10.00
C LEU A 188 15.78 12.63 10.14
N ARG A 189 16.52 12.40 9.06
CA ARG A 189 17.99 12.46 9.04
C ARG A 189 18.50 13.79 9.61
N ALA A 190 17.90 14.91 9.19
CA ALA A 190 18.24 16.22 9.72
C ALA A 190 17.98 16.36 11.23
N ARG A 191 16.99 15.62 11.79
CA ARG A 191 16.63 15.63 13.21
C ARG A 191 17.46 14.66 14.06
N THR A 192 17.95 13.57 13.48
CA THR A 192 18.78 12.54 14.13
C THR A 192 20.29 12.83 14.00
N ARG A 193 20.68 14.10 13.82
CA ARG A 193 22.08 14.50 13.59
C ARG A 193 22.75 13.75 12.44
N SER A 194 21.96 13.40 11.43
CA SER A 194 22.39 12.71 10.20
C SER A 194 22.84 11.25 10.36
N ASP A 195 22.71 10.62 11.53
CA ASP A 195 23.00 9.20 11.69
C ASP A 195 21.69 8.37 11.63
N LEU A 196 21.19 8.20 10.40
CA LEU A 196 20.03 7.40 10.08
C LEU A 196 20.40 6.40 8.98
N HIS A 197 20.07 5.13 9.19
CA HIS A 197 20.27 4.05 8.22
C HIS A 197 18.99 3.26 7.98
N VAL A 198 18.93 2.60 6.81
CA VAL A 198 17.85 1.71 6.42
C VAL A 198 18.41 0.30 6.26
N ALA A 199 17.79 -0.68 6.90
CA ALA A 199 18.11 -2.09 6.76
C ALA A 199 16.90 -2.89 6.27
N LEU A 200 17.16 -3.94 5.51
CA LEU A 200 16.17 -4.88 5.03
C LEU A 200 16.41 -6.26 5.66
N LEU A 201 15.35 -6.92 6.11
CA LEU A 201 15.43 -8.29 6.66
C LEU A 201 15.57 -9.33 5.56
N ARG A 202 14.85 -9.15 4.45
CA ARG A 202 14.75 -10.09 3.34
C ARG A 202 14.32 -11.49 3.82
N ASP A 203 13.28 -11.53 4.67
CA ASP A 203 12.92 -12.71 5.45
C ASP A 203 12.48 -13.91 4.60
N ASP A 204 11.87 -13.67 3.43
CA ASP A 204 11.41 -14.70 2.49
C ASP A 204 12.45 -15.02 1.39
N ALA A 205 13.61 -14.37 1.43
CA ALA A 205 14.69 -14.63 0.48
C ALA A 205 15.40 -15.97 0.80
N PRO A 206 16.18 -16.52 -0.15
CA PRO A 206 17.00 -17.70 0.12
C PRO A 206 17.86 -17.53 1.39
N PRO A 207 18.09 -18.60 2.17
CA PRO A 207 18.74 -18.52 3.49
C PRO A 207 20.04 -17.74 3.52
N GLU A 208 20.87 -17.85 2.48
CA GLU A 208 22.15 -17.14 2.39
C GLU A 208 21.95 -15.63 2.22
N VAL A 209 20.95 -15.22 1.46
CA VAL A 209 20.61 -13.81 1.25
C VAL A 209 20.06 -13.22 2.55
N ARG A 210 19.15 -13.92 3.22
CA ARG A 210 18.61 -13.55 4.54
C ARG A 210 19.72 -13.39 5.57
N LYS A 211 20.62 -14.39 5.67
CA LYS A 211 21.74 -14.38 6.60
C LYS A 211 22.69 -13.19 6.36
N ALA A 212 23.00 -12.91 5.09
CA ALA A 212 23.83 -11.77 4.72
C ALA A 212 23.14 -10.42 5.08
N ALA A 213 21.84 -10.31 4.86
CA ALA A 213 21.07 -9.12 5.20
C ALA A 213 21.08 -8.84 6.71
N VAL A 214 20.87 -9.88 7.53
CA VAL A 214 20.94 -9.78 8.99
C VAL A 214 22.33 -9.41 9.46
N ALA A 215 23.38 -10.04 8.91
CA ALA A 215 24.75 -9.70 9.25
C ALA A 215 25.06 -8.22 8.95
N ALA A 216 24.71 -7.74 7.76
CA ALA A 216 24.89 -6.34 7.37
C ALA A 216 24.11 -5.36 8.28
N MET A 217 22.88 -5.72 8.68
CA MET A 217 22.10 -4.93 9.65
C MET A 217 22.80 -4.87 11.00
N ARG A 218 23.31 -5.99 11.52
CA ARG A 218 24.03 -6.05 12.80
C ARG A 218 25.32 -5.22 12.77
N ASP A 219 26.11 -5.33 11.69
CA ASP A 219 27.33 -4.55 11.50
C ASP A 219 27.00 -3.03 11.44
N THR A 220 25.91 -2.67 10.78
CA THR A 220 25.42 -1.29 10.74
C THR A 220 25.11 -0.76 12.15
N VAL A 221 24.40 -1.54 12.98
CA VAL A 221 24.08 -1.15 14.37
C VAL A 221 25.36 -0.95 15.19
N LEU A 222 26.32 -1.87 15.10
CA LEU A 222 27.60 -1.75 15.83
C LEU A 222 28.36 -0.49 15.42
N ALA A 223 28.47 -0.22 14.12
CA ALA A 223 29.14 0.97 13.62
C ALA A 223 28.42 2.27 14.02
N MET A 224 27.08 2.30 14.03
CA MET A 224 26.29 3.44 14.50
C MET A 224 26.48 3.69 15.99
N ALA A 225 26.43 2.64 16.81
CA ALA A 225 26.59 2.70 18.25
C ALA A 225 28.01 3.16 18.65
N GLU A 226 29.04 2.68 17.95
CA GLU A 226 30.41 3.10 18.16
C GLU A 226 30.60 4.59 17.88
N ARG A 227 30.10 5.09 16.73
CA ARG A 227 30.20 6.52 16.38
C ARG A 227 29.47 7.41 17.36
N ALA A 228 28.32 6.97 17.87
CA ALA A 228 27.52 7.74 18.81
C ALA A 228 27.97 7.60 20.27
N ALA A 229 28.79 6.59 20.58
CA ALA A 229 29.11 6.13 21.95
C ALA A 229 27.82 5.90 22.79
N ASP A 230 26.74 5.40 22.14
CA ASP A 230 25.42 5.16 22.74
C ASP A 230 24.69 4.03 21.96
N SER A 231 23.54 3.63 22.47
CA SER A 231 22.66 2.68 21.78
C SER A 231 21.95 3.32 20.57
N VAL A 232 21.54 2.48 19.63
CA VAL A 232 20.78 2.85 18.43
C VAL A 232 19.28 2.63 18.67
N VAL A 233 18.42 3.54 18.25
CA VAL A 233 16.97 3.29 18.20
C VAL A 233 16.65 2.58 16.89
N ALA A 234 15.91 1.47 16.94
CA ALA A 234 15.39 0.79 15.74
C ALA A 234 13.87 0.88 15.67
N MET A 235 13.35 1.22 14.50
CA MET A 235 11.92 1.31 14.22
C MET A 235 11.57 0.50 12.97
N PRO A 236 10.54 -0.38 13.00
CA PRO A 236 10.12 -1.11 11.81
C PRO A 236 9.39 -0.19 10.82
N VAL A 237 9.66 -0.35 9.53
CA VAL A 237 8.88 0.21 8.42
C VAL A 237 8.01 -0.92 7.88
N MET A 238 6.93 -1.20 8.63
CA MET A 238 5.99 -2.30 8.37
C MET A 238 4.56 -1.78 8.48
N ILE A 239 3.67 -2.25 7.62
CA ILE A 239 2.26 -1.83 7.64
C ILE A 239 1.63 -2.15 8.98
N SER A 240 1.76 -3.38 9.48
CA SER A 240 1.16 -3.79 10.74
C SER A 240 2.09 -4.71 11.55
N SER A 241 1.71 -5.00 12.80
CA SER A 241 2.49 -5.81 13.74
C SER A 241 2.17 -7.30 13.59
N GLY A 242 3.23 -8.12 13.50
CA GLY A 242 3.13 -9.58 13.40
C GLY A 242 4.38 -10.27 13.95
N SER A 243 4.60 -11.52 13.56
CA SER A 243 5.78 -12.29 13.98
C SER A 243 7.11 -11.61 13.61
N ILE A 244 7.14 -10.92 12.46
CA ILE A 244 8.33 -10.18 12.01
C ILE A 244 8.73 -9.12 13.03
N THR A 245 7.80 -8.24 13.40
CA THR A 245 8.07 -7.12 14.29
C THR A 245 8.24 -7.53 15.75
N ARG A 246 7.54 -8.59 16.19
CA ARG A 246 7.53 -8.98 17.61
C ARG A 246 8.56 -10.04 17.97
N VAL A 247 8.97 -10.86 16.99
CA VAL A 247 9.85 -12.01 17.25
C VAL A 247 11.12 -11.93 16.43
N LYS A 248 11.02 -11.83 15.09
CA LYS A 248 12.19 -11.95 14.21
C LYS A 248 13.15 -10.77 14.35
N ILE A 249 12.65 -9.52 14.26
CA ILE A 249 13.51 -8.33 14.43
C ILE A 249 14.18 -8.32 15.80
N PRO A 250 13.47 -8.52 16.94
CA PRO A 250 14.13 -8.64 18.23
C PRO A 250 15.19 -9.71 18.31
N ALA A 251 14.92 -10.91 17.75
CA ALA A 251 15.90 -12.01 17.73
C ALA A 251 17.13 -11.69 16.87
N ASP A 252 16.95 -11.05 15.71
CA ASP A 252 18.06 -10.66 14.83
C ASP A 252 18.93 -9.55 15.45
N LEU A 253 18.37 -8.73 16.32
CA LEU A 253 19.06 -7.62 16.99
C LEU A 253 19.55 -7.99 18.39
N ASP A 254 19.31 -9.21 18.85
CA ASP A 254 19.70 -9.64 20.20
C ASP A 254 21.20 -9.50 20.45
N GLY A 255 21.55 -9.07 21.66
CA GLY A 255 22.93 -8.81 22.10
C GLY A 255 23.56 -7.54 21.55
N LEU A 256 22.84 -6.71 20.77
CA LEU A 256 23.31 -5.43 20.24
C LEU A 256 22.96 -4.24 21.14
N PRO A 257 23.69 -3.14 21.11
CA PRO A 257 23.36 -1.90 21.81
C PRO A 257 22.20 -1.17 21.12
N ILE A 258 20.98 -1.74 21.25
CA ILE A 258 19.80 -1.28 20.52
C ILE A 258 18.59 -1.10 21.42
N ARG A 259 17.75 -0.13 21.08
CA ARG A 259 16.44 0.14 21.69
C ARG A 259 15.39 -0.03 20.60
N TYR A 260 14.76 -1.19 20.57
CA TYR A 260 13.76 -1.51 19.55
C TYR A 260 12.39 -0.93 19.94
N ARG A 261 11.76 -0.22 19.01
CA ARG A 261 10.42 0.36 19.09
C ARG A 261 9.51 -0.33 18.07
N ALA A 262 8.71 -1.29 18.54
CA ALA A 262 8.00 -2.26 17.71
C ALA A 262 6.77 -1.73 16.96
N GLU A 263 6.34 -0.49 17.22
CA GLU A 263 5.11 0.08 16.67
C GLU A 263 5.14 0.10 15.14
N PRO A 264 4.08 -0.41 14.46
CA PRO A 264 3.96 -0.41 13.02
C PRO A 264 3.45 0.93 12.47
N LEU A 265 3.24 1.00 11.15
CA LEU A 265 2.65 2.16 10.50
C LEU A 265 1.13 2.25 10.71
N ALA A 266 0.39 1.14 10.69
CA ALA A 266 -1.06 1.13 10.96
C ALA A 266 -1.34 1.02 12.48
N PRO A 267 -2.46 1.64 12.94
CA PRO A 267 -3.50 2.35 12.19
C PRO A 267 -3.32 3.89 12.24
N ARG A 268 -2.49 4.43 11.37
CA ARG A 268 -2.24 5.89 11.35
C ARG A 268 -3.06 6.59 10.28
N VAL A 269 -3.53 7.80 10.58
CA VAL A 269 -4.32 8.63 9.65
C VAL A 269 -3.53 8.99 8.38
N GLU A 270 -2.22 9.05 8.45
CA GLU A 270 -1.36 9.28 7.29
C GLU A 270 -1.55 8.21 6.21
N LEU A 271 -1.71 6.95 6.60
CA LEU A 271 -1.99 5.85 5.66
C LEU A 271 -3.38 6.01 5.01
N ALA A 272 -4.39 6.40 5.77
CA ALA A 272 -5.72 6.66 5.22
C ALA A 272 -5.69 7.81 4.21
N ARG A 273 -4.99 8.91 4.52
CA ARG A 273 -4.80 10.05 3.61
C ARG A 273 -4.06 9.66 2.33
N TRP A 274 -3.04 8.81 2.45
CA TRP A 274 -2.34 8.29 1.29
C TRP A 274 -3.26 7.45 0.40
N ILE A 275 -4.09 6.56 0.98
CA ILE A 275 -5.08 5.78 0.24
C ILE A 275 -6.03 6.71 -0.52
N GLU A 276 -6.58 7.71 0.14
CA GLU A 276 -7.48 8.70 -0.46
C GLU A 276 -6.82 9.46 -1.61
N ARG A 277 -5.61 9.98 -1.41
CA ARG A 277 -4.89 10.73 -2.43
C ARG A 277 -4.56 9.85 -3.64
N SER A 278 -3.96 8.68 -3.40
CA SER A 278 -3.58 7.74 -4.47
C SER A 278 -4.77 7.31 -5.30
N ALA A 279 -5.92 7.03 -4.66
CA ALA A 279 -7.15 6.69 -5.35
C ALA A 279 -7.69 7.86 -6.17
N LYS A 280 -7.76 9.08 -5.62
CA LYS A 280 -8.25 10.28 -6.32
C LYS A 280 -7.37 10.65 -7.52
N GLU A 281 -6.05 10.59 -7.38
CA GLU A 281 -5.11 10.84 -8.48
C GLU A 281 -5.26 9.82 -9.61
N SER A 282 -5.50 8.55 -9.27
CA SER A 282 -5.75 7.50 -10.25
C SER A 282 -7.07 7.73 -10.99
N ALA A 283 -8.15 8.05 -10.27
CA ALA A 283 -9.46 8.34 -10.83
C ALA A 283 -9.44 9.55 -11.78
N ALA A 284 -8.71 10.61 -11.41
CA ALA A 284 -8.61 11.82 -12.22
C ALA A 284 -7.92 11.62 -13.57
N ARG A 285 -6.95 10.70 -13.66
CA ARG A 285 -6.24 10.39 -14.91
C ARG A 285 -7.18 9.80 -15.97
N ASP A 286 -8.20 9.06 -15.60
CA ASP A 286 -9.18 8.50 -16.53
C ASP A 286 -10.14 9.56 -17.08
N GLY A 287 -10.54 10.53 -16.26
CA GLY A 287 -11.36 11.65 -16.72
C GLY A 287 -10.68 12.50 -17.79
N ALA A 288 -9.33 12.55 -17.77
CA ALA A 288 -8.55 13.32 -18.74
C ALA A 288 -8.31 12.59 -20.08
N THR A 289 -8.36 11.24 -20.09
CA THR A 289 -8.11 10.43 -21.30
C THR A 289 -9.35 10.18 -22.15
N HIS A 290 -10.56 10.54 -21.68
CA HIS A 290 -11.80 10.52 -22.47
C HIS A 290 -12.45 11.91 -22.49
N PRO A 291 -11.91 12.91 -23.24
CA PRO A 291 -12.70 14.08 -23.58
C PRO A 291 -13.86 13.61 -24.46
N HIS A 292 -15.09 13.96 -24.07
CA HIS A 292 -16.32 13.72 -24.83
C HIS A 292 -16.10 14.06 -26.30
N GLN A 293 -15.96 13.09 -27.18
CA GLN A 293 -16.17 13.30 -28.60
C GLN A 293 -17.67 13.51 -28.83
N VAL A 294 -18.12 14.74 -28.65
CA VAL A 294 -19.40 15.18 -29.24
C VAL A 294 -19.14 15.31 -30.73
N GLY A 295 -19.41 14.22 -31.44
CA GLY A 295 -19.43 14.22 -32.91
C GLY A 295 -20.59 15.10 -33.40
N VAL A 296 -20.30 16.34 -33.78
CA VAL A 296 -21.19 17.14 -34.59
C VAL A 296 -21.07 16.59 -36.02
N HIS A 297 -21.98 15.72 -36.43
CA HIS A 297 -22.22 15.44 -37.84
C HIS A 297 -23.20 16.51 -38.35
N SER A 298 -22.66 17.52 -39.02
CA SER A 298 -23.38 18.41 -39.90
C SER A 298 -23.57 17.68 -41.25
N HIS A 299 -24.83 17.49 -41.66
CA HIS A 299 -25.27 17.41 -43.03
C HIS A 299 -26.54 18.20 -43.20
#